data_c16d4095b20eafcf32f25181be7e48bc
#
_entry.id   c16d4095b20eafcf32f25181be7e48bc
#
_cell.length_a   1.000
_cell.length_b   1.000
_cell.length_c   1.000
_cell.angle_alpha   90.00
_cell.angle_beta   90.00
_cell.angle_gamma   90.00
#
_symmetry.space_group_name_H-M   'P 1'
#
loop_
_entity.id
_entity.type
_entity.pdbx_description
1 polymer ?
#
loop_
_entity_poly.entity_id
_entity_poly.type
_entity_poly.pdbx_seq_one_letter_code
_entity_poly.pdbx_strand_id
1 'polypeptide(L)'
;MSYTNSPLVSYTCLSPYHSGERNHTIDTVTIHCVVGQCSVESLGTRFSDGSTKASSNYGIGYDGKIGMYVEEKNRSWCSSSSSNDNRAITIEVASDTVAPYKVSEKAMESLVNLLTDICRRNGIKNLLWKADKSLIGQVHEQNMTVHRWFAPTACPGEYLYSKHSDIAAEVNKRLSQEITEDSNVIYRVQCGAFKNRRFAENMVKQLKAQGYSDAFVVSVIK
;
A
#
# COMPACT_ATOMS: atom_id res chain seq x y z
N MET A 1 17.13 3.68 -3.01
CA MET A 1 15.91 3.63 -2.17
C MET A 1 15.58 2.17 -1.92
N SER A 2 15.15 1.81 -0.72
CA SER A 2 14.73 0.43 -0.44
C SER A 2 13.21 0.37 -0.62
N TYR A 3 12.74 -0.30 -1.67
CA TYR A 3 11.32 -0.59 -1.86
C TYR A 3 10.96 -1.84 -1.05
N THR A 4 9.80 -1.83 -0.40
CA THR A 4 9.25 -2.99 0.32
C THR A 4 7.84 -3.25 -0.17
N ASN A 5 7.47 -4.52 -0.32
CA ASN A 5 6.11 -4.91 -0.69
C ASN A 5 5.19 -4.92 0.54
N SER A 6 3.88 -4.79 0.32
CA SER A 6 2.89 -4.82 1.40
C SER A 6 2.86 -6.18 2.13
N PRO A 7 2.92 -6.20 3.47
CA PRO A 7 2.75 -7.42 4.26
C PRO A 7 1.30 -7.95 4.26
N LEU A 8 0.34 -7.16 3.75
CA LEU A 8 -1.08 -7.54 3.67
C LEU A 8 -1.38 -8.49 2.50
N VAL A 9 -0.39 -8.81 1.67
CA VAL A 9 -0.52 -9.70 0.53
C VAL A 9 -0.77 -11.13 1.01
N SER A 10 -1.86 -11.74 0.55
CA SER A 10 -2.20 -13.15 0.80
C SER A 10 -1.95 -14.08 -0.39
N TYR A 11 -1.70 -13.51 -1.57
CA TYR A 11 -1.45 -14.24 -2.80
C TYR A 11 -0.40 -13.53 -3.66
N THR A 12 0.53 -14.26 -4.25
CA THR A 12 1.54 -13.71 -5.15
C THR A 12 1.61 -14.52 -6.45
N CYS A 13 1.46 -13.82 -7.57
CA CYS A 13 1.63 -14.39 -8.91
C CYS A 13 2.26 -13.32 -9.81
N LEU A 14 3.59 -13.30 -9.87
CA LEU A 14 4.31 -12.24 -10.57
C LEU A 14 4.09 -12.32 -12.08
N SER A 15 3.64 -11.20 -12.63
CA SER A 15 3.43 -11.01 -14.05
C SER A 15 4.76 -10.74 -14.76
N PRO A 16 4.98 -11.27 -15.97
CA PRO A 16 6.12 -10.88 -16.80
C PRO A 16 5.93 -9.50 -17.46
N TYR A 17 4.74 -8.91 -17.37
CA TYR A 17 4.38 -7.66 -18.04
C TYR A 17 4.66 -6.45 -17.15
N HIS A 18 5.94 -6.10 -16.99
CA HIS A 18 6.41 -4.92 -16.29
C HIS A 18 7.67 -4.37 -16.96
N SER A 19 8.03 -3.13 -16.68
CA SER A 19 9.20 -2.49 -17.33
C SER A 19 10.48 -2.55 -16.51
N GLY A 20 10.56 -3.45 -15.53
CA GLY A 20 11.67 -3.46 -14.59
C GLY A 20 11.59 -2.33 -13.57
N GLU A 21 12.72 -1.98 -13.00
CA GLU A 21 12.82 -1.05 -11.89
C GLU A 21 12.27 0.34 -12.23
N ARG A 22 11.56 0.95 -11.26
CA ARG A 22 11.04 2.32 -11.36
C ARG A 22 12.19 3.32 -11.46
N ASN A 23 11.98 4.37 -12.22
CA ASN A 23 12.90 5.50 -12.29
C ASN A 23 12.47 6.69 -11.42
N HIS A 24 11.46 6.50 -10.56
CA HIS A 24 10.90 7.54 -9.70
C HIS A 24 10.45 6.95 -8.35
N THR A 25 10.51 7.77 -7.28
CA THR A 25 9.92 7.42 -5.97
C THR A 25 8.42 7.20 -6.09
N ILE A 26 7.87 6.33 -5.23
CA ILE A 26 6.43 6.13 -5.12
C ILE A 26 5.85 7.31 -4.34
N ASP A 27 5.05 8.12 -5.01
CA ASP A 27 4.40 9.31 -4.46
C ASP A 27 2.94 9.45 -4.92
N THR A 28 2.45 8.48 -5.66
CA THR A 28 1.12 8.49 -6.30
C THR A 28 0.48 7.10 -6.13
N VAL A 29 -0.86 7.05 -6.10
CA VAL A 29 -1.64 5.82 -6.21
C VAL A 29 -2.65 5.93 -7.35
N THR A 30 -2.88 4.83 -8.07
CA THR A 30 -3.89 4.74 -9.13
C THR A 30 -4.82 3.57 -8.86
N ILE A 31 -6.10 3.87 -8.64
CA ILE A 31 -7.11 2.87 -8.35
C ILE A 31 -7.87 2.55 -9.62
N HIS A 32 -7.98 1.26 -9.96
CA HIS A 32 -8.69 0.72 -11.10
C HIS A 32 -9.85 -0.18 -10.68
N CYS A 33 -10.78 -0.45 -11.58
CA CYS A 33 -11.77 -1.52 -11.43
C CYS A 33 -11.60 -2.58 -12.52
N VAL A 34 -11.74 -3.84 -12.12
CA VAL A 34 -11.56 -5.00 -13.02
C VAL A 34 -12.75 -5.21 -13.95
N VAL A 35 -13.94 -4.69 -13.62
CA VAL A 35 -15.20 -5.02 -14.29
C VAL A 35 -15.49 -6.53 -14.21
N GLY A 36 -15.44 -7.09 -13.01
CA GLY A 36 -15.70 -8.50 -12.73
C GLY A 36 -15.54 -8.83 -11.24
N GLN A 37 -16.41 -9.72 -10.76
CA GLN A 37 -16.32 -10.26 -9.39
C GLN A 37 -15.29 -11.39 -9.35
N CYS A 38 -14.02 -11.05 -9.51
CA CYS A 38 -12.93 -12.01 -9.60
C CYS A 38 -12.23 -12.24 -8.26
N SER A 39 -11.55 -13.37 -8.18
CA SER A 39 -10.58 -13.64 -7.11
C SER A 39 -9.19 -13.12 -7.48
N VAL A 40 -8.29 -13.07 -6.49
CA VAL A 40 -6.88 -12.71 -6.71
C VAL A 40 -6.16 -13.71 -7.62
N GLU A 41 -6.54 -14.99 -7.57
CA GLU A 41 -6.01 -16.04 -8.44
C GLU A 41 -6.42 -15.82 -9.92
N SER A 42 -7.69 -15.43 -10.15
CA SER A 42 -8.17 -15.10 -11.49
C SER A 42 -7.45 -13.88 -12.08
N LEU A 43 -7.16 -12.87 -11.25
CA LEU A 43 -6.34 -11.73 -11.66
C LEU A 43 -4.89 -12.16 -11.97
N GLY A 44 -4.31 -13.03 -11.16
CA GLY A 44 -2.98 -13.58 -11.40
C GLY A 44 -2.89 -14.31 -12.73
N THR A 45 -3.86 -15.17 -13.04
CA THR A 45 -3.97 -15.85 -14.34
C THR A 45 -4.06 -14.83 -15.48
N ARG A 46 -4.90 -13.82 -15.37
CA ARG A 46 -5.06 -12.77 -16.39
C ARG A 46 -3.77 -12.00 -16.64
N PHE A 47 -3.01 -11.67 -15.58
CA PHE A 47 -1.77 -10.92 -15.70
C PHE A 47 -0.55 -11.79 -16.08
N SER A 48 -0.70 -13.12 -16.08
CA SER A 48 0.30 -14.06 -16.58
C SER A 48 0.03 -14.48 -18.03
N ASP A 49 -1.19 -14.29 -18.51
CA ASP A 49 -1.59 -14.65 -19.87
C ASP A 49 -0.99 -13.67 -20.89
N GLY A 50 -0.31 -14.23 -21.90
CA GLY A 50 0.33 -13.49 -22.97
C GLY A 50 -0.59 -12.62 -23.82
N SER A 51 -1.91 -12.83 -23.78
CA SER A 51 -2.90 -12.06 -24.54
C SER A 51 -3.17 -10.67 -23.94
N THR A 52 -3.07 -10.51 -22.62
CA THR A 52 -3.48 -9.28 -21.92
C THR A 52 -2.44 -8.17 -22.00
N LYS A 53 -1.14 -8.49 -21.94
CA LYS A 53 0.00 -7.52 -21.94
C LYS A 53 -0.24 -6.31 -21.03
N ALA A 54 -0.81 -6.56 -19.85
CA ALA A 54 -1.11 -5.58 -18.82
C ALA A 54 -0.80 -6.19 -17.45
N SER A 55 -0.60 -5.34 -16.46
CA SER A 55 -0.37 -5.76 -15.07
C SER A 55 -0.71 -4.64 -14.10
N SER A 56 -0.86 -4.96 -12.82
CA SER A 56 -0.89 -3.99 -11.71
C SER A 56 0.08 -4.42 -10.62
N ASN A 57 0.45 -3.49 -9.73
CA ASN A 57 1.23 -3.87 -8.56
C ASN A 57 0.40 -4.79 -7.67
N TYR A 58 -0.81 -4.40 -7.34
CA TYR A 58 -1.72 -5.16 -6.50
C TYR A 58 -3.08 -5.37 -7.17
N GLY A 59 -3.80 -6.35 -6.68
CA GLY A 59 -5.21 -6.53 -6.95
C GLY A 59 -5.96 -6.95 -5.70
N ILE A 60 -7.23 -6.60 -5.64
CA ILE A 60 -8.12 -6.93 -4.53
C ILE A 60 -9.28 -7.74 -5.09
N GLY A 61 -9.41 -8.97 -4.61
CA GLY A 61 -10.51 -9.86 -4.95
C GLY A 61 -11.84 -9.40 -4.35
N TYR A 62 -12.93 -9.93 -4.87
CA TYR A 62 -14.28 -9.61 -4.39
C TYR A 62 -14.47 -9.99 -2.90
N ASP A 63 -13.73 -10.99 -2.41
CA ASP A 63 -13.71 -11.44 -1.02
C ASP A 63 -12.82 -10.60 -0.10
N GLY A 64 -12.11 -9.60 -0.64
CA GLY A 64 -11.20 -8.72 0.08
C GLY A 64 -9.77 -9.22 0.18
N LYS A 65 -9.42 -10.39 -0.37
CA LYS A 65 -8.02 -10.82 -0.41
C LYS A 65 -7.18 -9.88 -1.27
N ILE A 66 -5.90 -9.74 -0.91
CA ILE A 66 -4.94 -8.90 -1.63
C ILE A 66 -3.92 -9.79 -2.33
N GLY A 67 -3.80 -9.59 -3.65
CA GLY A 67 -2.79 -10.23 -4.49
C GLY A 67 -1.71 -9.25 -4.93
N MET A 68 -0.48 -9.73 -5.13
CA MET A 68 0.62 -9.00 -5.73
C MET A 68 1.01 -9.61 -7.08
N TYR A 69 1.12 -8.77 -8.12
CA TYR A 69 1.42 -9.18 -9.48
C TYR A 69 2.68 -8.50 -10.04
N VAL A 70 3.01 -7.31 -9.55
CA VAL A 70 4.28 -6.62 -9.83
C VAL A 70 4.80 -6.06 -8.51
N GLU A 71 6.05 -6.39 -8.16
CA GLU A 71 6.68 -5.84 -6.95
C GLU A 71 6.74 -4.32 -7.00
N GLU A 72 6.62 -3.64 -5.85
CA GLU A 72 6.62 -2.18 -5.79
C GLU A 72 7.87 -1.52 -6.38
N LYS A 73 9.01 -2.19 -6.36
CA LYS A 73 10.23 -1.70 -7.02
C LYS A 73 10.11 -1.58 -8.54
N ASN A 74 9.15 -2.30 -9.14
CA ASN A 74 8.98 -2.39 -10.59
C ASN A 74 7.77 -1.57 -11.07
N ARG A 75 7.87 -1.04 -12.29
CA ARG A 75 6.79 -0.33 -12.97
C ARG A 75 5.83 -1.30 -13.62
N SER A 76 4.57 -1.34 -13.18
CA SER A 76 3.49 -2.08 -13.81
C SER A 76 3.07 -1.47 -15.17
N TRP A 77 2.25 -2.20 -15.94
CA TRP A 77 1.61 -1.73 -17.17
C TRP A 77 0.10 -1.61 -16.95
N CYS A 78 -0.35 -0.56 -16.28
CA CYS A 78 -1.72 -0.46 -15.81
C CYS A 78 -2.50 0.75 -16.33
N SER A 79 -1.94 1.95 -16.23
CA SER A 79 -2.70 3.18 -16.50
C SER A 79 -2.61 3.67 -17.95
N SER A 80 -1.90 2.98 -18.83
CA SER A 80 -1.55 3.45 -20.18
C SER A 80 -0.64 4.70 -20.19
N SER A 81 -0.04 5.05 -19.05
CA SER A 81 0.90 6.16 -18.89
C SER A 81 2.15 5.69 -18.17
N SER A 82 3.25 5.61 -18.90
CA SER A 82 4.54 5.20 -18.30
C SER A 82 5.03 6.17 -17.22
N SER A 83 4.77 7.46 -17.38
CA SER A 83 5.13 8.48 -16.39
C SER A 83 4.32 8.33 -15.11
N ASN A 84 3.02 8.06 -15.21
CA ASN A 84 2.17 7.77 -14.05
C ASN A 84 2.59 6.47 -13.38
N ASP A 85 2.73 5.37 -14.13
CA ASP A 85 3.04 4.05 -13.57
C ASP A 85 4.44 3.97 -12.93
N ASN A 86 5.37 4.85 -13.31
CA ASN A 86 6.66 4.98 -12.62
C ASN A 86 6.54 5.61 -11.22
N ARG A 87 5.53 6.44 -10.99
CA ARG A 87 5.27 7.12 -9.72
C ARG A 87 4.24 6.42 -8.87
N ALA A 88 3.30 5.74 -9.51
CA ALA A 88 2.12 5.20 -8.86
C ALA A 88 2.28 3.73 -8.45
N ILE A 89 1.72 3.40 -7.29
CA ILE A 89 1.26 2.04 -7.03
C ILE A 89 -0.12 1.90 -7.68
N THR A 90 -0.25 0.92 -8.57
CA THR A 90 -1.50 0.63 -9.28
C THR A 90 -2.23 -0.53 -8.61
N ILE A 91 -3.54 -0.39 -8.43
CA ILE A 91 -4.37 -1.36 -7.71
C ILE A 91 -5.62 -1.64 -8.53
N GLU A 92 -5.82 -2.90 -8.91
CA GLU A 92 -7.04 -3.37 -9.57
C GLU A 92 -8.01 -3.93 -8.53
N VAL A 93 -9.24 -3.41 -8.49
CA VAL A 93 -10.25 -3.81 -7.50
C VAL A 93 -11.38 -4.55 -8.20
N ALA A 94 -11.72 -5.75 -7.70
CA ALA A 94 -12.86 -6.52 -8.19
C ALA A 94 -14.16 -5.72 -7.99
N SER A 95 -15.00 -5.70 -9.02
CA SER A 95 -16.23 -4.92 -9.05
C SER A 95 -17.36 -5.69 -9.73
N ASP A 96 -18.57 -5.14 -9.72
CA ASP A 96 -19.65 -5.66 -10.54
C ASP A 96 -19.32 -5.54 -12.03
N THR A 97 -20.00 -6.36 -12.84
CA THR A 97 -19.81 -6.40 -14.31
C THR A 97 -20.61 -5.33 -15.06
N VAL A 98 -21.52 -4.65 -14.36
CA VAL A 98 -22.39 -3.60 -14.91
C VAL A 98 -22.16 -2.27 -14.18
N ALA A 99 -22.34 -1.18 -14.91
CA ALA A 99 -22.25 0.16 -14.32
C ALA A 99 -23.23 0.31 -13.12
N PRO A 100 -22.82 0.99 -12.05
CA PRO A 100 -21.63 1.85 -11.89
C PRO A 100 -20.36 1.10 -11.50
N TYR A 101 -20.29 -0.24 -11.65
CA TYR A 101 -19.17 -1.13 -11.27
C TYR A 101 -18.91 -1.09 -9.76
N LYS A 102 -19.95 -1.42 -8.99
CA LYS A 102 -19.92 -1.40 -7.53
C LYS A 102 -18.87 -2.39 -7.00
N VAL A 103 -18.15 -1.97 -5.98
CA VAL A 103 -17.16 -2.76 -5.24
C VAL A 103 -17.77 -3.28 -3.95
N SER A 104 -17.43 -4.51 -3.55
CA SER A 104 -17.91 -5.09 -2.28
C SER A 104 -17.34 -4.33 -1.07
N GLU A 105 -18.05 -4.37 0.06
CA GLU A 105 -17.58 -3.75 1.31
C GLU A 105 -16.23 -4.32 1.75
N LYS A 106 -16.04 -5.65 1.62
CA LYS A 106 -14.77 -6.31 1.95
C LYS A 106 -13.61 -5.83 1.09
N ALA A 107 -13.84 -5.69 -0.23
CA ALA A 107 -12.81 -5.18 -1.13
C ALA A 107 -12.52 -3.70 -0.88
N MET A 108 -13.53 -2.90 -0.52
CA MET A 108 -13.34 -1.50 -0.14
C MET A 108 -12.53 -1.35 1.15
N GLU A 109 -12.82 -2.16 2.17
CA GLU A 109 -12.05 -2.17 3.42
C GLU A 109 -10.59 -2.56 3.17
N SER A 110 -10.36 -3.60 2.38
CA SER A 110 -9.02 -4.03 2.00
C SER A 110 -8.27 -2.97 1.18
N LEU A 111 -8.97 -2.24 0.31
CA LEU A 111 -8.40 -1.13 -0.44
C LEU A 111 -7.90 -0.03 0.50
N VAL A 112 -8.69 0.38 1.49
CA VAL A 112 -8.30 1.39 2.48
C VAL A 112 -7.12 0.89 3.32
N ASN A 113 -7.12 -0.38 3.76
CA ASN A 113 -6.02 -0.99 4.50
C ASN A 113 -4.72 -0.97 3.68
N LEU A 114 -4.77 -1.41 2.41
CA LEU A 114 -3.63 -1.46 1.50
C LEU A 114 -3.08 -0.06 1.20
N LEU A 115 -3.95 0.91 0.92
CA LEU A 115 -3.55 2.30 0.68
C LEU A 115 -2.87 2.92 1.90
N THR A 116 -3.39 2.65 3.10
CA THR A 116 -2.79 3.13 4.34
C THR A 116 -1.38 2.55 4.52
N ASP A 117 -1.19 1.24 4.30
CA ASP A 117 0.11 0.58 4.35
C ASP A 117 1.08 1.14 3.29
N ILE A 118 0.64 1.31 2.04
CA ILE A 118 1.45 1.90 0.97
C ILE A 118 1.91 3.31 1.36
N CYS A 119 1.01 4.14 1.86
CA CYS A 119 1.34 5.51 2.27
C CYS A 119 2.41 5.54 3.36
N ARG A 120 2.29 4.69 4.39
CA ARG A 120 3.28 4.58 5.48
C ARG A 120 4.65 4.19 4.96
N ARG A 121 4.72 3.09 4.21
CA ARG A 121 6.00 2.55 3.73
C ARG A 121 6.71 3.47 2.75
N ASN A 122 5.97 4.28 2.00
CA ASN A 122 6.51 5.19 0.99
C ASN A 122 6.57 6.66 1.44
N GLY A 123 6.26 6.96 2.71
CA GLY A 123 6.35 8.32 3.27
C GLY A 123 5.30 9.29 2.71
N ILE A 124 4.19 8.79 2.16
CA ILE A 124 3.05 9.60 1.70
C ILE A 124 2.24 10.01 2.93
N LYS A 125 2.36 11.26 3.34
CA LYS A 125 1.72 11.76 4.56
C LYS A 125 0.20 11.86 4.46
N ASN A 126 -0.32 12.19 3.29
CA ASN A 126 -1.75 12.31 3.01
C ASN A 126 -2.05 11.87 1.58
N LEU A 127 -3.19 11.22 1.38
CA LEU A 127 -3.80 11.09 0.06
C LEU A 127 -4.62 12.35 -0.25
N LEU A 128 -4.41 12.90 -1.44
CA LEU A 128 -5.01 14.14 -1.88
C LEU A 128 -5.79 13.88 -3.18
N TRP A 129 -7.09 14.23 -3.16
CA TRP A 129 -7.97 14.09 -4.30
C TRP A 129 -8.77 15.36 -4.55
N LYS A 130 -8.64 15.95 -5.73
CA LYS A 130 -9.40 17.13 -6.20
C LYS A 130 -10.23 16.83 -7.45
N ALA A 131 -10.15 15.62 -7.97
CA ALA A 131 -10.78 15.20 -9.22
C ALA A 131 -10.36 16.06 -10.44
N ASP A 132 -9.16 16.60 -10.42
CA ASP A 132 -8.67 17.53 -11.44
C ASP A 132 -7.50 16.92 -12.23
N LYS A 133 -7.75 16.59 -13.50
CA LYS A 133 -6.74 16.02 -14.41
C LYS A 133 -5.53 16.95 -14.63
N SER A 134 -5.71 18.26 -14.53
CA SER A 134 -4.62 19.23 -14.74
C SER A 134 -3.55 19.18 -13.64
N LEU A 135 -3.87 18.57 -12.49
CA LEU A 135 -2.97 18.42 -11.35
C LEU A 135 -2.13 17.13 -11.39
N ILE A 136 -2.18 16.35 -12.48
CA ILE A 136 -1.34 15.16 -12.63
C ILE A 136 0.14 15.54 -12.48
N GLY A 137 0.84 14.86 -11.56
CA GLY A 137 2.24 15.11 -11.23
C GLY A 137 2.47 16.21 -10.18
N GLN A 138 1.47 17.00 -9.84
CA GLN A 138 1.51 17.99 -8.75
C GLN A 138 1.11 17.32 -7.42
N VAL A 139 1.98 16.43 -6.91
CA VAL A 139 1.66 15.50 -5.79
C VAL A 139 1.35 16.19 -4.46
N HIS A 140 1.75 17.44 -4.28
CA HIS A 140 1.38 18.25 -3.12
C HIS A 140 -0.05 18.82 -3.20
N GLU A 141 -0.67 18.75 -4.39
CA GLU A 141 -2.04 19.18 -4.64
C GLU A 141 -2.97 17.98 -4.85
N GLN A 142 -2.47 16.96 -5.55
CA GLN A 142 -3.19 15.73 -5.83
C GLN A 142 -2.22 14.60 -6.14
N ASN A 143 -2.32 13.48 -5.40
CA ASN A 143 -1.49 12.30 -5.57
C ASN A 143 -2.30 11.01 -5.79
N MET A 144 -3.58 11.15 -6.07
CA MET A 144 -4.42 10.08 -6.59
C MET A 144 -4.73 10.33 -8.05
N THR A 145 -4.65 9.30 -8.87
CA THR A 145 -4.94 9.36 -10.32
C THR A 145 -5.88 8.23 -10.72
N VAL A 146 -6.47 8.33 -11.90
CA VAL A 146 -7.39 7.32 -12.45
C VAL A 146 -7.09 7.06 -13.93
N HIS A 147 -7.34 5.83 -14.37
CA HIS A 147 -7.03 5.37 -15.72
C HIS A 147 -7.70 6.22 -16.81
N ARG A 148 -8.96 6.65 -16.61
CA ARG A 148 -9.70 7.48 -17.59
C ARG A 148 -9.03 8.82 -17.91
N TRP A 149 -8.04 9.25 -17.14
CA TRP A 149 -7.28 10.45 -17.45
C TRP A 149 -6.17 10.22 -18.48
N PHE A 150 -5.79 8.96 -18.72
CA PHE A 150 -4.67 8.58 -19.59
C PHE A 150 -5.12 7.82 -20.84
N ALA A 151 -6.30 7.20 -20.81
CA ALA A 151 -6.84 6.42 -21.92
C ALA A 151 -8.37 6.56 -22.01
N PRO A 152 -8.98 6.33 -23.20
CA PRO A 152 -10.43 6.33 -23.37
C PRO A 152 -11.05 5.06 -22.76
N THR A 153 -11.27 5.07 -21.47
CA THR A 153 -11.83 3.95 -20.70
C THR A 153 -12.81 4.44 -19.63
N ALA A 154 -13.76 3.59 -19.21
CA ALA A 154 -14.65 3.86 -18.09
C ALA A 154 -13.97 3.68 -16.72
N CYS A 155 -12.81 2.99 -16.65
CA CYS A 155 -12.08 2.74 -15.41
C CYS A 155 -11.72 4.05 -14.67
N PRO A 156 -11.92 4.12 -13.35
CA PRO A 156 -12.28 3.09 -12.38
C PRO A 156 -13.79 2.86 -12.19
N GLY A 157 -14.64 3.33 -13.09
CA GLY A 157 -16.09 3.32 -12.97
C GLY A 157 -16.61 4.46 -12.06
N GLU A 158 -17.89 4.77 -12.19
CA GLU A 158 -18.47 5.91 -11.43
C GLU A 158 -18.53 5.62 -9.93
N TYR A 159 -18.70 4.36 -9.54
CA TYR A 159 -18.73 4.00 -8.13
C TYR A 159 -17.41 4.35 -7.41
N LEU A 160 -16.28 3.81 -7.88
CA LEU A 160 -14.99 4.14 -7.28
C LEU A 160 -14.60 5.60 -7.48
N TYR A 161 -14.89 6.17 -8.66
CA TYR A 161 -14.57 7.57 -8.93
C TYR A 161 -15.23 8.52 -7.93
N SER A 162 -16.52 8.32 -7.64
CA SER A 162 -17.25 9.12 -6.64
C SER A 162 -16.75 8.90 -5.21
N LYS A 163 -16.11 7.75 -4.93
CA LYS A 163 -15.60 7.38 -3.61
C LYS A 163 -14.15 7.81 -3.33
N HIS A 164 -13.43 8.35 -4.29
CA HIS A 164 -12.01 8.74 -4.09
C HIS A 164 -11.82 9.72 -2.93
N SER A 165 -12.71 10.70 -2.75
CA SER A 165 -12.65 11.62 -1.61
C SER A 165 -12.85 10.91 -0.27
N ASP A 166 -13.82 9.98 -0.19
CA ASP A 166 -14.12 9.23 1.02
C ASP A 166 -12.95 8.28 1.36
N ILE A 167 -12.38 7.62 0.34
CA ILE A 167 -11.20 6.75 0.48
C ILE A 167 -10.01 7.57 1.02
N ALA A 168 -9.71 8.72 0.40
CA ALA A 168 -8.63 9.58 0.85
C ALA A 168 -8.83 10.05 2.31
N ALA A 169 -10.05 10.47 2.67
CA ALA A 169 -10.37 10.90 4.02
C ALA A 169 -10.18 9.78 5.06
N GLU A 170 -10.64 8.56 4.77
CA GLU A 170 -10.50 7.42 5.69
C GLU A 170 -9.04 6.97 5.83
N VAL A 171 -8.27 6.93 4.72
CA VAL A 171 -6.82 6.65 4.77
C VAL A 171 -6.10 7.69 5.61
N ASN A 172 -6.36 8.98 5.39
CA ASN A 172 -5.72 10.07 6.12
C ASN A 172 -6.06 10.05 7.62
N LYS A 173 -7.29 9.71 7.97
CA LYS A 173 -7.72 9.49 9.35
C LYS A 173 -6.89 8.38 10.01
N ARG A 174 -6.69 7.24 9.33
CA ARG A 174 -5.89 6.11 9.84
C ARG A 174 -4.40 6.46 9.97
N LEU A 175 -3.88 7.23 9.04
CA LEU A 175 -2.49 7.73 9.12
C LEU A 175 -2.29 8.66 10.31
N SER A 176 -3.26 9.51 10.63
CA SER A 176 -3.18 10.45 11.78
C SER A 176 -3.38 9.76 13.13
N GLN A 177 -4.24 8.74 13.21
CA GLN A 177 -4.51 8.02 14.46
C GLN A 177 -3.28 7.29 15.01
N GLU A 178 -2.48 6.65 14.17
CA GLU A 178 -1.24 5.98 14.63
C GLU A 178 -0.17 6.95 15.11
N ILE A 179 -0.09 8.15 14.55
CA ILE A 179 0.84 9.18 15.07
C ILE A 179 0.47 9.56 16.51
N THR A 180 -0.82 9.54 16.86
CA THR A 180 -1.30 9.86 18.21
C THR A 180 -1.17 8.67 19.16
N GLU A 181 -1.34 7.44 18.68
CA GLU A 181 -1.17 6.24 19.51
C GLU A 181 0.31 5.97 19.83
N ASP A 182 1.21 6.08 18.85
CA ASP A 182 2.65 5.91 19.06
C ASP A 182 3.26 7.02 19.95
N SER A 183 2.72 8.24 19.92
CA SER A 183 3.23 9.33 20.76
C SER A 183 2.94 9.14 22.25
N ASN A 184 1.99 8.29 22.63
CA ASN A 184 1.57 8.04 24.00
C ASN A 184 1.94 6.66 24.54
N VAL A 185 2.46 5.76 23.70
CA VAL A 185 2.81 4.38 24.07
C VAL A 185 4.32 4.19 23.99
N ILE A 186 4.90 3.80 25.13
CA ILE A 186 6.31 3.39 25.20
C ILE A 186 6.37 1.87 25.22
N TYR A 187 6.89 1.29 24.13
CA TYR A 187 7.17 -0.15 24.06
C TYR A 187 8.53 -0.43 24.67
N ARG A 188 8.57 -1.32 25.66
CA ARG A 188 9.82 -1.77 26.30
C ARG A 188 10.11 -3.20 25.90
N VAL A 189 11.32 -3.44 25.39
CA VAL A 189 11.81 -4.80 25.11
C VAL A 189 12.61 -5.29 26.30
N GLN A 190 12.22 -6.44 26.85
CA GLN A 190 12.95 -7.09 27.94
C GLN A 190 13.98 -8.06 27.36
N CYS A 191 15.25 -7.75 27.48
CA CYS A 191 16.37 -8.54 26.96
C CYS A 191 16.90 -9.61 27.92
N GLY A 192 16.27 -9.78 29.10
CA GLY A 192 16.63 -10.81 30.09
C GLY A 192 16.05 -10.55 31.45
N ALA A 193 16.03 -11.59 32.30
CA ALA A 193 15.68 -11.50 33.71
C ALA A 193 16.76 -12.22 34.56
N PHE A 194 17.38 -11.51 35.50
CA PHE A 194 18.52 -12.00 36.27
C PHE A 194 18.21 -11.92 37.77
N LYS A 195 18.53 -12.97 38.53
CA LYS A 195 18.44 -12.95 40.00
C LYS A 195 19.56 -12.11 40.62
N ASN A 196 20.67 -11.93 39.92
CA ASN A 196 21.84 -11.17 40.36
C ASN A 196 21.98 -9.87 39.57
N ARG A 197 21.97 -8.74 40.28
CA ARG A 197 22.06 -7.40 39.68
C ARG A 197 23.30 -7.21 38.80
N ARG A 198 24.44 -7.77 39.20
CA ARG A 198 25.69 -7.67 38.42
C ARG A 198 25.58 -8.28 37.02
N PHE A 199 24.83 -9.37 36.88
CA PHE A 199 24.60 -9.98 35.54
C PHE A 199 23.71 -9.11 34.68
N ALA A 200 22.70 -8.46 35.26
CA ALA A 200 21.87 -7.50 34.54
C ALA A 200 22.69 -6.28 34.05
N GLU A 201 23.55 -5.74 34.93
CA GLU A 201 24.45 -4.62 34.60
C GLU A 201 25.46 -4.97 33.50
N ASN A 202 25.99 -6.20 33.50
CA ASN A 202 26.87 -6.68 32.46
C ASN A 202 26.13 -6.79 31.12
N MET A 203 24.87 -7.27 31.06
CA MET A 203 24.05 -7.28 29.90
C MET A 203 23.80 -5.87 29.35
N VAL A 204 23.50 -4.90 30.20
CA VAL A 204 23.36 -3.49 29.82
C VAL A 204 24.64 -2.94 29.18
N LYS A 205 25.82 -3.27 29.73
CA LYS A 205 27.10 -2.87 29.11
C LYS A 205 27.27 -3.43 27.69
N GLN A 206 26.92 -4.71 27.49
CA GLN A 206 26.97 -5.33 26.18
C GLN A 206 26.00 -4.67 25.18
N LEU A 207 24.76 -4.42 25.60
CA LEU A 207 23.75 -3.73 24.76
C LEU A 207 24.20 -2.32 24.35
N LYS A 208 24.79 -1.56 25.34
CA LYS A 208 25.34 -0.21 25.05
C LYS A 208 26.49 -0.27 24.04
N ALA A 209 27.35 -1.27 24.13
CA ALA A 209 28.42 -1.49 23.14
C ALA A 209 27.92 -1.86 21.76
N GLN A 210 26.69 -2.40 21.66
CA GLN A 210 26.02 -2.72 20.41
C GLN A 210 25.15 -1.57 19.87
N GLY A 211 25.18 -0.39 20.51
CA GLY A 211 24.47 0.81 20.03
C GLY A 211 23.15 1.14 20.74
N TYR A 212 22.71 0.32 21.71
CA TYR A 212 21.52 0.60 22.53
C TYR A 212 21.88 1.51 23.72
N SER A 213 22.11 2.79 23.45
CA SER A 213 22.67 3.77 24.40
C SER A 213 21.79 3.99 25.64
N ASP A 214 20.49 3.80 25.52
CA ASP A 214 19.44 4.01 26.52
C ASP A 214 19.11 2.74 27.35
N ALA A 215 19.83 1.63 27.12
CA ALA A 215 19.62 0.40 27.89
C ALA A 215 19.87 0.63 29.40
N PHE A 216 18.99 0.11 30.26
CA PHE A 216 19.09 0.22 31.73
C PHE A 216 18.50 -1.00 32.44
N VAL A 217 18.80 -1.13 33.76
CA VAL A 217 18.27 -2.19 34.61
C VAL A 217 17.02 -1.70 35.34
N VAL A 218 15.95 -2.50 35.29
CA VAL A 218 14.74 -2.31 36.10
C VAL A 218 14.68 -3.39 37.16
N SER A 219 14.50 -3.00 38.43
CA SER A 219 14.27 -3.94 39.53
C SER A 219 12.78 -4.19 39.70
N VAL A 220 12.37 -5.45 39.69
CA VAL A 220 10.99 -5.86 39.94
C VAL A 220 10.98 -6.69 41.22
N ILE A 221 10.19 -6.27 42.19
CA ILE A 221 9.92 -7.02 43.42
C ILE A 221 8.79 -7.99 43.10
N LYS A 222 8.97 -9.29 43.41
CA LYS A 222 7.94 -10.31 43.29
C LYS A 222 7.03 -10.32 44.47
#